data_5c71a190bef5ee972d2afff353fd3998
#
_entry.id   5c71a190bef5ee972d2afff353fd3998
#
_cell.length_a   1.000
_cell.length_b   1.000
_cell.length_c   1.000
_cell.angle_alpha   90.00
_cell.angle_beta   90.00
_cell.angle_gamma   90.00
#
_symmetry.space_group_name_H-M   'P 1'
#
loop_
_entity.id
_entity.type
_entity.pdbx_description
1 polymer ?
#
loop_
_entity_poly.entity_id
_entity_poly.type
_entity_poly.pdbx_seq_one_letter_code
_entity_poly.pdbx_strand_id
1 'polypeptide(L)'
;VRIRNVFLVTVLIPALAASGTALAATAKKSHAKAVAHHAFHVTKVIRVAPADEYFGRLKMSILGIRNQLHDLALRVQYAPEKSGDVLGSAGFVEDAISDWEHKYPSDPWLPRNVFLLERLYSQVHTDEGQRRTARTLHWLLARYPRTWYGKEAKTELAEVK
;
A
#
# COMPACT_ATOMS: atom_id res chain seq x y z
N VAL A 1 26.08 31.22 1.76
CA VAL A 1 26.83 31.55 2.99
C VAL A 1 25.87 31.70 4.16
N ARG A 2 25.93 30.83 5.12
CA ARG A 2 25.70 30.89 6.59
C ARG A 2 25.16 29.56 7.09
N ILE A 3 26.01 28.77 7.68
CA ILE A 3 26.44 28.58 9.08
C ILE A 3 25.41 27.78 9.91
N ARG A 4 25.76 26.55 10.09
CA ARG A 4 25.86 25.63 11.25
C ARG A 4 25.28 26.15 12.57
N ASN A 5 24.43 25.35 13.22
CA ASN A 5 24.41 25.27 14.67
C ASN A 5 24.31 23.80 15.10
N VAL A 6 25.40 23.34 15.67
CA VAL A 6 25.56 22.09 16.42
C VAL A 6 25.21 22.41 17.87
N PHE A 7 24.19 21.76 18.43
CA PHE A 7 23.97 21.73 19.88
C PHE A 7 24.36 20.38 20.43
N LEU A 8 25.50 20.35 21.10
CA LEU A 8 25.98 19.25 21.92
C LEU A 8 25.33 19.40 23.30
N VAL A 9 24.48 18.44 23.71
CA VAL A 9 23.95 18.38 25.08
C VAL A 9 24.55 17.16 25.76
N THR A 10 25.48 17.46 26.66
CA THR A 10 26.09 16.51 27.59
C THR A 10 25.19 16.38 28.81
N VAL A 11 24.64 15.19 29.06
CA VAL A 11 23.88 14.87 30.29
C VAL A 11 24.71 13.97 31.18
N LEU A 12 25.06 14.55 32.34
CA LEU A 12 25.77 13.95 33.44
C LEU A 12 24.84 13.06 34.27
N ILE A 13 25.24 11.81 34.54
CA ILE A 13 24.53 10.85 35.41
C ILE A 13 25.18 10.89 36.82
N PRO A 14 24.44 11.07 37.89
CA PRO A 14 24.90 10.70 39.22
C PRO A 14 24.40 9.30 39.61
N ALA A 15 25.31 8.46 40.01
CA ALA A 15 25.09 7.20 40.70
C ALA A 15 24.67 7.47 42.15
N LEU A 16 23.60 6.84 42.61
CA LEU A 16 23.28 6.77 44.04
C LEU A 16 23.09 5.30 44.45
N ALA A 17 24.00 4.81 45.24
CA ALA A 17 23.92 3.53 45.91
C ALA A 17 23.09 3.68 47.21
N ALA A 18 22.10 2.81 47.40
CA ALA A 18 21.48 2.64 48.71
C ALA A 18 21.22 1.14 48.98
N SER A 19 21.96 0.66 49.97
CA SER A 19 21.82 -0.66 50.58
C SER A 19 20.55 -0.70 51.44
N GLY A 20 19.74 -1.76 51.33
CA GLY A 20 18.54 -1.95 52.17
C GLY A 20 18.16 -3.42 52.29
N THR A 21 18.56 -3.98 53.38
CA THR A 21 18.18 -5.17 54.17
C THR A 21 17.00 -6.05 53.72
N ALA A 22 17.30 -7.33 53.77
CA ALA A 22 16.42 -8.46 53.60
C ALA A 22 15.28 -8.49 54.65
N LEU A 23 14.04 -8.73 54.22
CA LEU A 23 12.98 -9.33 55.05
C LEU A 23 12.41 -10.53 54.28
N ALA A 24 12.64 -11.69 54.83
CA ALA A 24 12.03 -12.94 54.37
C ALA A 24 10.55 -12.95 54.67
N ALA A 25 9.69 -12.93 53.67
CA ALA A 25 8.28 -13.21 53.76
C ALA A 25 8.01 -14.51 53.00
N THR A 26 7.68 -15.55 53.75
CA THR A 26 7.17 -16.83 53.24
C THR A 26 5.82 -16.62 52.57
N ALA A 27 5.80 -16.52 51.25
CA ALA A 27 4.59 -16.48 50.46
C ALA A 27 4.22 -17.86 49.92
N LYS A 28 3.09 -18.30 50.41
CA LYS A 28 2.30 -19.50 50.10
C LYS A 28 2.16 -19.70 48.61
N LYS A 29 2.65 -20.83 48.09
CA LYS A 29 2.58 -21.24 46.69
C LYS A 29 1.14 -21.53 46.31
N SER A 30 0.44 -20.55 45.73
CA SER A 30 -0.80 -20.78 45.00
C SER A 30 -0.47 -21.26 43.60
N HIS A 31 -0.80 -22.50 43.28
CA HIS A 31 -0.73 -23.07 41.96
C HIS A 31 -1.86 -22.45 41.09
N ALA A 32 -1.63 -21.28 40.55
CA ALA A 32 -2.45 -20.77 39.47
C ALA A 32 -2.08 -21.57 38.20
N LYS A 33 -2.98 -22.46 37.81
CA LYS A 33 -2.90 -23.23 36.58
C LYS A 33 -3.00 -22.21 35.42
N ALA A 34 -1.87 -21.88 34.81
CA ALA A 34 -1.84 -21.04 33.61
C ALA A 34 -2.56 -21.80 32.50
N VAL A 35 -3.78 -21.37 32.21
CA VAL A 35 -4.50 -21.77 31.00
C VAL A 35 -3.75 -21.14 29.83
N ALA A 36 -2.95 -21.94 29.13
CA ALA A 36 -2.31 -21.53 27.91
C ALA A 36 -3.40 -21.23 26.87
N HIS A 37 -3.72 -19.96 26.69
CA HIS A 37 -4.48 -19.52 25.52
C HIS A 37 -3.63 -19.78 24.29
N HIS A 38 -3.88 -20.89 23.60
CA HIS A 38 -3.41 -21.12 22.25
C HIS A 38 -4.08 -20.06 21.38
N ALA A 39 -3.36 -18.95 21.15
CA ALA A 39 -3.72 -18.00 20.12
C ALA A 39 -3.65 -18.76 18.80
N PHE A 40 -4.79 -19.09 18.24
CA PHE A 40 -4.88 -19.59 16.87
C PHE A 40 -4.36 -18.47 15.97
N HIS A 41 -3.09 -18.57 15.54
CA HIS A 41 -2.59 -17.77 14.45
C HIS A 41 -3.33 -18.20 13.18
N VAL A 42 -4.40 -17.48 12.85
CA VAL A 42 -5.04 -17.63 11.54
C VAL A 42 -4.04 -17.14 10.51
N THR A 43 -3.29 -18.07 9.95
CA THR A 43 -2.41 -17.77 8.82
C THR A 43 -3.30 -17.37 7.66
N LYS A 44 -3.31 -16.08 7.34
CA LYS A 44 -4.05 -15.56 6.16
C LYS A 44 -3.48 -16.25 4.93
N VAL A 45 -4.25 -17.13 4.31
CA VAL A 45 -3.86 -17.78 3.06
C VAL A 45 -3.80 -16.71 1.98
N ILE A 46 -2.58 -16.44 1.50
CA ILE A 46 -2.37 -15.55 0.35
C ILE A 46 -2.66 -16.36 -0.90
N ARG A 47 -3.73 -16.00 -1.61
CA ARG A 47 -4.07 -16.58 -2.90
C ARG A 47 -3.53 -15.67 -3.99
N VAL A 48 -2.60 -16.17 -4.78
CA VAL A 48 -2.00 -15.51 -5.95
C VAL A 48 -2.71 -16.03 -7.19
N ALA A 49 -3.01 -15.14 -8.12
CA ALA A 49 -3.61 -15.51 -9.38
C ALA A 49 -2.64 -16.36 -10.23
N PRO A 50 -3.11 -17.48 -10.83
CA PRO A 50 -2.32 -18.25 -11.78
C PRO A 50 -1.90 -17.40 -12.99
N ALA A 51 -0.74 -17.74 -13.59
CA ALA A 51 -0.21 -16.99 -14.73
C ALA A 51 -1.08 -17.09 -15.99
N ASP A 52 -1.86 -18.15 -16.10
CA ASP A 52 -2.80 -18.45 -17.18
C ASP A 52 -4.25 -18.01 -16.90
N GLU A 53 -4.49 -17.33 -15.78
CA GLU A 53 -5.80 -16.73 -15.47
C GLU A 53 -6.00 -15.45 -16.29
N TYR A 54 -7.27 -15.22 -16.66
CA TYR A 54 -7.69 -14.07 -17.46
C TYR A 54 -8.77 -13.27 -16.75
N PHE A 55 -8.69 -11.92 -16.88
CA PHE A 55 -9.50 -10.97 -16.15
C PHE A 55 -10.21 -9.97 -17.06
N GLY A 56 -11.36 -9.49 -16.58
CA GLY A 56 -12.15 -8.48 -17.25
C GLY A 56 -12.77 -8.93 -18.56
N ARG A 57 -13.49 -8.03 -19.20
CA ARG A 57 -14.21 -8.26 -20.44
C ARG A 57 -13.31 -8.65 -21.62
N LEU A 58 -12.10 -8.08 -21.67
CA LEU A 58 -11.14 -8.35 -22.74
C LEU A 58 -10.26 -9.57 -22.46
N LYS A 59 -10.50 -10.31 -21.36
CA LYS A 59 -9.74 -11.51 -21.01
C LYS A 59 -8.24 -11.27 -20.98
N MET A 60 -7.82 -10.24 -20.22
CA MET A 60 -6.41 -9.90 -20.08
C MET A 60 -5.72 -10.79 -19.07
N SER A 61 -4.55 -11.35 -19.39
CA SER A 61 -3.66 -11.95 -18.41
C SER A 61 -2.97 -10.86 -17.56
N ILE A 62 -2.36 -11.24 -16.42
CA ILE A 62 -1.58 -10.30 -15.58
C ILE A 62 -0.50 -9.59 -16.40
N LEU A 63 0.19 -10.32 -17.27
CA LEU A 63 1.20 -9.73 -18.15
C LEU A 63 0.55 -8.80 -19.18
N GLY A 64 -0.60 -9.17 -19.73
CA GLY A 64 -1.38 -8.34 -20.65
C GLY A 64 -1.80 -7.00 -20.03
N ILE A 65 -2.29 -7.03 -18.78
CA ILE A 65 -2.62 -5.83 -18.00
C ILE A 65 -1.40 -4.91 -17.88
N ARG A 66 -0.23 -5.44 -17.49
CA ARG A 66 1.01 -4.66 -17.34
C ARG A 66 1.51 -4.07 -18.65
N ASN A 67 1.50 -4.86 -19.72
CA ASN A 67 1.93 -4.39 -21.05
C ASN A 67 0.99 -3.30 -21.55
N GLN A 68 -0.32 -3.46 -21.39
CA GLN A 68 -1.30 -2.44 -21.78
C GLN A 68 -1.11 -1.13 -21.00
N LEU A 69 -0.88 -1.19 -19.67
CA LEU A 69 -0.57 0.00 -18.87
C LEU A 69 0.69 0.72 -19.37
N HIS A 70 1.74 -0.05 -19.68
CA HIS A 70 2.98 0.49 -20.21
C HIS A 70 2.77 1.17 -21.57
N ASP A 71 2.09 0.49 -22.50
CA ASP A 71 1.86 1.01 -23.85
C ASP A 71 0.98 2.28 -23.83
N LEU A 72 -0.03 2.32 -22.95
CA LEU A 72 -0.86 3.51 -22.78
C LEU A 72 -0.09 4.67 -22.17
N ALA A 73 0.79 4.42 -21.19
CA ALA A 73 1.66 5.44 -20.60
C ALA A 73 2.62 6.02 -21.65
N LEU A 74 3.21 5.19 -22.52
CA LEU A 74 4.02 5.65 -23.63
C LEU A 74 3.21 6.54 -24.61
N ARG A 75 1.96 6.16 -24.94
CA ARG A 75 1.10 6.99 -25.81
C ARG A 75 0.85 8.38 -25.22
N VAL A 76 0.56 8.47 -23.92
CA VAL A 76 0.39 9.75 -23.24
C VAL A 76 1.69 10.56 -23.24
N GLN A 77 2.82 9.92 -23.03
CA GLN A 77 4.13 10.57 -23.03
C GLN A 77 4.51 11.15 -24.40
N TYR A 78 4.26 10.41 -25.50
CA TYR A 78 4.63 10.82 -26.85
C TYR A 78 3.61 11.75 -27.52
N ALA A 79 2.35 11.75 -27.08
CA ALA A 79 1.28 12.60 -27.61
C ALA A 79 0.38 13.14 -26.50
N PRO A 80 0.92 14.01 -25.62
CA PRO A 80 0.18 14.51 -24.43
C PRO A 80 -1.08 15.26 -24.81
N GLU A 81 -1.13 15.90 -25.97
CA GLU A 81 -2.33 16.59 -26.51
C GLU A 81 -3.48 15.63 -26.84
N LYS A 82 -3.17 14.34 -27.03
CA LYS A 82 -4.14 13.25 -27.26
C LYS A 82 -4.30 12.34 -26.05
N SER A 83 -3.84 12.78 -24.87
CA SER A 83 -3.87 11.95 -23.67
C SER A 83 -5.28 11.46 -23.30
N GLY A 84 -6.34 12.20 -23.64
CA GLY A 84 -7.71 11.78 -23.46
C GLY A 84 -8.12 10.51 -24.24
N ASP A 85 -7.46 10.24 -25.36
CA ASP A 85 -7.80 9.10 -26.24
C ASP A 85 -7.50 7.73 -25.56
N VAL A 86 -6.62 7.71 -24.56
CA VAL A 86 -6.27 6.47 -23.85
C VAL A 86 -7.34 6.04 -22.85
N LEU A 87 -8.27 6.93 -22.44
CA LEU A 87 -9.23 6.67 -21.37
C LEU A 87 -10.13 5.46 -21.61
N GLY A 88 -10.52 5.23 -22.88
CA GLY A 88 -11.32 4.06 -23.24
C GLY A 88 -10.56 2.76 -23.00
N SER A 89 -9.33 2.68 -23.51
CA SER A 89 -8.47 1.50 -23.34
C SER A 89 -8.06 1.30 -21.87
N ALA A 90 -7.75 2.38 -21.14
CA ALA A 90 -7.44 2.33 -19.72
C ALA A 90 -8.64 1.82 -18.89
N GLY A 91 -9.88 2.13 -19.30
CA GLY A 91 -11.08 1.60 -18.67
C GLY A 91 -11.20 0.07 -18.77
N PHE A 92 -10.70 -0.54 -19.85
CA PHE A 92 -10.65 -2.02 -19.93
C PHE A 92 -9.59 -2.62 -19.01
N VAL A 93 -8.48 -1.91 -18.80
CA VAL A 93 -7.46 -2.32 -17.83
C VAL A 93 -7.99 -2.20 -16.41
N GLU A 94 -8.70 -1.12 -16.07
CA GLU A 94 -9.38 -0.91 -14.79
C GLU A 94 -10.37 -2.06 -14.50
N ASP A 95 -11.20 -2.42 -15.49
CA ASP A 95 -12.13 -3.55 -15.42
C ASP A 95 -11.40 -4.88 -15.14
N ALA A 96 -10.29 -5.13 -15.82
CA ALA A 96 -9.50 -6.35 -15.61
C ALA A 96 -8.84 -6.39 -14.22
N ILE A 97 -8.30 -5.28 -13.72
CA ILE A 97 -7.72 -5.21 -12.37
C ILE A 97 -8.81 -5.39 -11.30
N SER A 98 -10.00 -4.84 -11.51
CA SER A 98 -11.14 -5.00 -10.60
C SER A 98 -11.63 -6.46 -10.54
N ASP A 99 -11.73 -7.15 -11.69
CA ASP A 99 -12.08 -8.59 -11.75
C ASP A 99 -10.99 -9.45 -11.08
N TRP A 100 -9.70 -9.09 -11.29
CA TRP A 100 -8.58 -9.73 -10.60
C TRP A 100 -8.68 -9.57 -9.08
N GLU A 101 -8.93 -8.35 -8.59
CA GLU A 101 -9.11 -8.10 -7.16
C GLU A 101 -10.28 -8.88 -6.58
N HIS A 102 -11.38 -8.97 -7.31
CA HIS A 102 -12.55 -9.73 -6.86
C HIS A 102 -12.25 -11.22 -6.68
N LYS A 103 -11.51 -11.83 -7.61
CA LYS A 103 -11.16 -13.26 -7.58
C LYS A 103 -10.00 -13.57 -6.62
N TYR A 104 -9.02 -12.67 -6.52
CA TYR A 104 -7.78 -12.84 -5.77
C TYR A 104 -7.47 -11.63 -4.88
N PRO A 105 -8.31 -11.26 -3.92
CA PRO A 105 -8.20 -9.99 -3.17
C PRO A 105 -6.95 -9.85 -2.31
N SER A 106 -6.20 -10.93 -2.08
CA SER A 106 -4.95 -10.94 -1.33
C SER A 106 -3.70 -11.06 -2.21
N ASP A 107 -3.85 -10.97 -3.53
CA ASP A 107 -2.71 -11.04 -4.45
C ASP A 107 -1.77 -9.85 -4.23
N PRO A 108 -0.48 -10.08 -3.94
CA PRO A 108 0.48 -9.02 -3.63
C PRO A 108 0.82 -8.11 -4.82
N TRP A 109 0.48 -8.51 -6.05
CA TRP A 109 0.72 -7.71 -7.25
C TRP A 109 -0.36 -6.65 -7.54
N LEU A 110 -1.54 -6.79 -6.94
CA LEU A 110 -2.66 -5.87 -7.16
C LEU A 110 -2.32 -4.41 -6.81
N PRO A 111 -1.77 -4.09 -5.61
CA PRO A 111 -1.52 -2.69 -5.25
C PRO A 111 -0.61 -1.97 -6.25
N ARG A 112 0.38 -2.68 -6.79
CA ARG A 112 1.28 -2.14 -7.81
C ARG A 112 0.54 -1.82 -9.11
N ASN A 113 -0.33 -2.72 -9.57
CA ASN A 113 -1.05 -2.52 -10.83
C ASN A 113 -2.10 -1.42 -10.72
N VAL A 114 -2.79 -1.30 -9.57
CA VAL A 114 -3.68 -0.18 -9.28
C VAL A 114 -2.89 1.15 -9.25
N PHE A 115 -1.69 1.17 -8.68
CA PHE A 115 -0.85 2.35 -8.67
C PHE A 115 -0.36 2.74 -10.07
N LEU A 116 0.02 1.76 -10.92
CA LEU A 116 0.38 2.05 -12.32
C LEU A 116 -0.81 2.62 -13.12
N LEU A 117 -2.03 2.15 -12.85
CA LEU A 117 -3.25 2.70 -13.44
C LEU A 117 -3.50 4.14 -12.97
N GLU A 118 -3.29 4.42 -11.70
CA GLU A 118 -3.35 5.78 -11.15
C GLU A 118 -2.34 6.70 -11.85
N ARG A 119 -1.08 6.28 -11.98
CA ARG A 119 -0.02 7.03 -12.67
C ARG A 119 -0.35 7.30 -14.14
N LEU A 120 -1.02 6.38 -14.81
CA LEU A 120 -1.52 6.59 -16.15
C LEU A 120 -2.59 7.70 -16.17
N TYR A 121 -3.59 7.63 -15.27
CA TYR A 121 -4.66 8.62 -15.23
C TYR A 121 -4.18 10.01 -14.83
N SER A 122 -3.20 10.13 -13.92
CA SER A 122 -2.65 11.42 -13.49
C SER A 122 -1.93 12.18 -14.62
N GLN A 123 -1.47 11.47 -15.64
CA GLN A 123 -0.88 12.08 -16.84
C GLN A 123 -1.92 12.51 -17.89
N VAL A 124 -3.19 12.17 -17.71
CA VAL A 124 -4.28 12.55 -18.62
C VAL A 124 -4.87 13.88 -18.16
N HIS A 125 -4.50 14.97 -18.84
CA HIS A 125 -4.87 16.35 -18.49
C HIS A 125 -6.29 16.71 -18.95
N THR A 126 -7.28 15.90 -18.53
CA THR A 126 -8.71 16.12 -18.76
C THR A 126 -9.47 15.99 -17.46
N ASP A 127 -10.67 16.58 -17.36
CA ASP A 127 -11.53 16.44 -16.18
C ASP A 127 -11.82 14.97 -15.85
N GLU A 128 -12.02 14.12 -16.88
CA GLU A 128 -12.24 12.70 -16.67
C GLU A 128 -10.97 12.01 -16.17
N GLY A 129 -9.79 12.36 -16.70
CA GLY A 129 -8.50 11.88 -16.19
C GLY A 129 -8.34 12.18 -14.70
N GLN A 130 -8.60 13.44 -14.30
CA GLN A 130 -8.54 13.86 -12.89
C GLN A 130 -9.51 13.09 -12.00
N ARG A 131 -10.77 12.92 -12.45
CA ARG A 131 -11.76 12.12 -11.71
C ARG A 131 -11.32 10.68 -11.53
N ARG A 132 -10.73 10.06 -12.57
CA ARG A 132 -10.23 8.69 -12.50
C ARG A 132 -9.02 8.57 -11.60
N THR A 133 -8.08 9.52 -11.63
CA THR A 133 -6.96 9.62 -10.70
C THR A 133 -7.46 9.62 -9.26
N ALA A 134 -8.38 10.52 -8.91
CA ALA A 134 -8.93 10.61 -7.56
C ALA A 134 -9.61 9.28 -7.13
N ARG A 135 -10.41 8.64 -8.00
CA ARG A 135 -11.03 7.35 -7.69
C ARG A 135 -10.00 6.25 -7.45
N THR A 136 -8.93 6.21 -8.24
CA THR A 136 -7.90 5.19 -8.12
C THR A 136 -7.05 5.39 -6.87
N LEU A 137 -6.75 6.64 -6.48
CA LEU A 137 -6.13 6.97 -5.19
C LEU A 137 -6.99 6.52 -4.01
N HIS A 138 -8.30 6.77 -4.06
CA HIS A 138 -9.23 6.29 -3.04
C HIS A 138 -9.30 4.75 -3.00
N TRP A 139 -9.22 4.07 -4.15
CA TRP A 139 -9.15 2.61 -4.22
C TRP A 139 -7.91 2.08 -3.49
N LEU A 140 -6.72 2.67 -3.77
CA LEU A 140 -5.47 2.31 -3.07
C LEU A 140 -5.58 2.49 -1.55
N LEU A 141 -6.15 3.61 -1.09
CA LEU A 141 -6.34 3.88 0.33
C LEU A 141 -7.29 2.90 1.01
N ALA A 142 -8.42 2.60 0.36
CA ALA A 142 -9.46 1.75 0.93
C ALA A 142 -9.02 0.29 1.01
N ARG A 143 -8.33 -0.22 -0.02
CA ARG A 143 -8.02 -1.65 -0.15
C ARG A 143 -6.60 -2.01 0.29
N TYR A 144 -5.62 -1.09 0.12
CA TYR A 144 -4.20 -1.36 0.33
C TYR A 144 -3.49 -0.36 1.26
N PRO A 145 -4.11 0.14 2.36
CA PRO A 145 -3.59 1.25 3.17
C PRO A 145 -2.25 0.96 3.85
N ARG A 146 -1.91 -0.32 4.02
CA ARG A 146 -0.66 -0.74 4.68
C ARG A 146 0.51 -0.93 3.72
N THR A 147 0.26 -0.91 2.41
CA THR A 147 1.30 -1.00 1.39
C THR A 147 2.00 0.34 1.19
N TRP A 148 3.18 0.31 0.56
CA TRP A 148 3.83 1.55 0.14
C TRP A 148 2.93 2.36 -0.79
N TYR A 149 2.26 1.72 -1.75
CA TYR A 149 1.35 2.35 -2.71
C TYR A 149 0.17 3.06 -2.04
N GLY A 150 -0.42 2.46 -1.01
CA GLY A 150 -1.50 3.10 -0.25
C GLY A 150 -1.02 4.29 0.60
N LYS A 151 0.21 4.26 1.11
CA LYS A 151 0.81 5.40 1.82
C LYS A 151 1.09 6.55 0.86
N GLU A 152 1.62 6.25 -0.33
CA GLU A 152 1.85 7.24 -1.38
C GLU A 152 0.54 7.91 -1.81
N ALA A 153 -0.50 7.13 -2.10
CA ALA A 153 -1.82 7.66 -2.42
C ALA A 153 -2.39 8.59 -1.32
N LYS A 154 -2.09 8.32 -0.05
CA LYS A 154 -2.48 9.19 1.07
C LYS A 154 -1.77 10.54 1.01
N THR A 155 -0.48 10.55 0.69
CA THR A 155 0.33 11.76 0.56
C THR A 155 -0.20 12.62 -0.61
N GLU A 156 -0.40 12.03 -1.77
CA GLU A 156 -0.90 12.72 -2.95
C GLU A 156 -2.28 13.35 -2.73
N LEU A 157 -3.21 12.64 -2.08
CA LEU A 157 -4.53 13.19 -1.75
C LEU A 157 -4.47 14.34 -0.72
N ALA A 158 -3.42 14.42 0.10
CA ALA A 158 -3.24 15.52 1.02
C ALA A 158 -2.68 16.79 0.34
N GLU A 159 -1.92 16.64 -0.75
CA GLU A 159 -1.35 17.75 -1.52
C GLU A 159 -2.36 18.43 -2.46
N VAL A 160 -3.44 17.73 -2.86
CA VAL A 160 -4.49 18.24 -3.75
C VAL A 160 -5.54 19.10 -3.02
N LYS A 161 -5.48 19.21 -1.69
CA LYS A 161 -6.37 20.06 -0.88
C LYS A 161 -5.84 21.47 -0.73
#